data_21338b86e745d038cac44ed6fb48e4bb
#
_entry.id   21338b86e745d038cac44ed6fb48e4bb
#
_cell.length_a   1.000
_cell.length_b   1.000
_cell.length_c   1.000
_cell.angle_alpha   90.00
_cell.angle_beta   90.00
_cell.angle_gamma   90.00
#
_symmetry.space_group_name_H-M   'P 1'
#
loop_
_entity.id
_entity.type
_entity.pdbx_description
1 polymer ?
#
loop_
_entity_poly.entity_id
_entity_poly.type
_entity_poly.pdbx_seq_one_letter_code
_entity_poly.pdbx_strand_id
1 'polypeptide(L)'
;MTATLEAPTKHGAPRTKRALAPSSSGSAVTIRVLYAFSGLMIWAVLYALLFGAVQESRSQSVMYAKFRQELAGEVAPIGAPIRSGTPVALLEIPRLGLRDVVVEGTSSGDLLKGPGHRADSPLPGEAGVSVLYGRGATFGAPFGRLQKLQVGDAITVVDGAGTFQYTVKDVRRAGSPLPQPVGAGASRLTLATAAAHGWRAILAPSAPLYVDADMTGAATAEPGGRPSEVPASEKLMAVDSGALNSLVHWLALFGISAAAAAWAFARWGRWQTWIVAAPTVGATLWLVSETAMKLLPNAL
;
A
#
# COMPACT_ATOMS: atom_id res chain seq x y z
N MET A 1 32.77 -88.99 28.95
CA MET A 1 33.31 -87.65 29.21
C MET A 1 32.88 -86.75 28.09
N THR A 2 31.81 -86.08 28.25
CA THR A 2 31.23 -85.17 27.29
C THR A 2 31.32 -83.75 27.88
N ALA A 3 32.17 -82.93 27.28
CA ALA A 3 32.40 -81.53 27.70
C ALA A 3 31.40 -80.65 26.94
N THR A 4 30.46 -79.99 27.65
CA THR A 4 29.56 -79.04 27.14
C THR A 4 30.23 -77.67 27.09
N LEU A 5 30.36 -77.10 25.86
CA LEU A 5 30.89 -75.77 25.66
C LEU A 5 29.70 -74.75 25.77
N GLU A 6 29.80 -73.95 26.82
CA GLU A 6 28.88 -72.83 27.11
C GLU A 6 29.28 -71.59 26.28
N ALA A 7 28.39 -71.05 25.48
CA ALA A 7 28.60 -69.90 24.66
C ALA A 7 28.46 -68.61 25.49
N PRO A 8 29.29 -67.56 25.27
CA PRO A 8 29.25 -66.32 26.06
C PRO A 8 28.06 -65.46 25.63
N THR A 9 27.22 -65.11 26.57
CA THR A 9 26.10 -64.16 26.43
C THR A 9 26.64 -62.75 26.25
N LYS A 10 26.41 -62.14 25.07
CA LYS A 10 26.69 -60.72 24.82
C LYS A 10 25.70 -59.84 25.62
N HIS A 11 26.20 -59.27 26.69
CA HIS A 11 25.52 -58.19 27.38
C HIS A 11 25.53 -56.93 26.50
N GLY A 12 24.39 -56.57 25.93
CA GLY A 12 24.18 -55.29 25.23
C GLY A 12 24.27 -54.13 26.23
N ALA A 13 25.26 -53.27 26.07
CA ALA A 13 25.39 -52.05 26.86
C ALA A 13 24.14 -51.17 26.71
N PRO A 14 23.60 -50.59 27.79
CA PRO A 14 22.45 -49.72 27.73
C PRO A 14 22.76 -48.47 26.87
N ARG A 15 21.98 -48.23 25.81
CA ARG A 15 22.05 -47.00 25.05
C ARG A 15 21.61 -45.85 25.97
N THR A 16 22.59 -45.14 26.52
CA THR A 16 22.34 -43.86 27.20
C THR A 16 21.71 -42.91 26.21
N LYS A 17 20.44 -42.59 26.39
CA LYS A 17 19.77 -41.48 25.69
C LYS A 17 20.53 -40.22 26.08
N ARG A 18 21.28 -39.66 25.12
CA ARG A 18 21.98 -38.39 25.27
C ARG A 18 20.91 -37.31 25.60
N ALA A 19 20.81 -36.97 26.87
CA ALA A 19 19.96 -35.89 27.33
C ALA A 19 20.47 -34.61 26.62
N LEU A 20 19.62 -33.99 25.81
CA LEU A 20 19.89 -32.67 25.26
C LEU A 20 20.16 -31.75 26.46
N ALA A 21 21.33 -31.14 26.48
CA ALA A 21 21.69 -30.17 27.51
C ALA A 21 20.62 -29.07 27.57
N PRO A 22 20.19 -28.64 28.78
CA PRO A 22 19.22 -27.55 28.88
C PRO A 22 19.80 -26.34 28.19
N SER A 23 19.03 -25.80 27.20
CA SER A 23 19.41 -24.58 26.52
C SER A 23 19.62 -23.47 27.56
N SER A 24 20.75 -22.75 27.50
CA SER A 24 21.01 -21.63 28.40
C SER A 24 19.80 -20.67 28.34
N SER A 25 19.44 -20.06 29.47
CA SER A 25 18.30 -19.13 29.54
C SER A 25 18.38 -18.02 28.47
N GLY A 26 19.59 -17.62 28.08
CA GLY A 26 19.85 -16.69 27.01
C GLY A 26 19.41 -17.20 25.62
N SER A 27 19.68 -18.46 25.28
CA SER A 27 19.29 -19.01 23.98
C SER A 27 17.77 -19.14 23.85
N ALA A 28 17.05 -19.44 24.91
CA ALA A 28 15.59 -19.50 24.93
C ALA A 28 14.95 -18.12 24.73
N VAL A 29 15.51 -17.07 25.32
CA VAL A 29 15.06 -15.68 25.10
C VAL A 29 15.32 -15.25 23.68
N THR A 30 16.51 -15.48 23.14
CA THR A 30 16.85 -15.13 21.74
C THR A 30 15.90 -15.80 20.75
N ILE A 31 15.60 -17.08 20.92
CA ILE A 31 14.67 -17.82 20.05
C ILE A 31 13.26 -17.21 20.12
N ARG A 32 12.76 -16.86 21.31
CA ARG A 32 11.43 -16.23 21.46
C ARG A 32 11.38 -14.86 20.79
N VAL A 33 12.41 -14.04 20.92
CA VAL A 33 12.52 -12.73 20.26
C VAL A 33 12.53 -12.90 18.73
N LEU A 34 13.27 -13.89 18.23
CA LEU A 34 13.32 -14.19 16.79
C LEU A 34 11.96 -14.62 16.25
N TYR A 35 11.23 -15.49 16.96
CA TYR A 35 9.88 -15.88 16.57
C TYR A 35 8.90 -14.70 16.61
N ALA A 36 8.97 -13.84 17.61
CA ALA A 36 8.14 -12.65 17.72
C ALA A 36 8.42 -11.68 16.56
N PHE A 37 9.69 -11.44 16.23
CA PHE A 37 10.09 -10.61 15.10
C PHE A 37 9.63 -11.20 13.76
N SER A 38 9.83 -12.51 13.56
CA SER A 38 9.34 -13.19 12.34
C SER A 38 7.83 -13.12 12.21
N GLY A 39 7.10 -13.31 13.30
CA GLY A 39 5.65 -13.16 13.33
C GLY A 39 5.19 -11.74 12.96
N LEU A 40 5.88 -10.72 13.48
CA LEU A 40 5.60 -9.32 13.15
C LEU A 40 5.90 -9.00 11.66
N MET A 41 6.98 -9.55 11.11
CA MET A 41 7.29 -9.39 9.68
C MET A 41 6.24 -10.05 8.78
N ILE A 42 5.84 -11.28 9.12
CA ILE A 42 4.75 -11.98 8.41
C ILE A 42 3.45 -11.18 8.51
N TRP A 43 3.12 -10.69 9.69
CA TRP A 43 1.95 -9.83 9.89
C TRP A 43 2.00 -8.57 9.01
N ALA A 44 3.13 -7.86 8.98
CA ALA A 44 3.29 -6.65 8.17
C ALA A 44 3.08 -6.92 6.67
N VAL A 45 3.61 -8.04 6.16
CA VAL A 45 3.41 -8.46 4.77
C VAL A 45 1.94 -8.82 4.51
N LEU A 46 1.31 -9.58 5.39
CA LEU A 46 -0.11 -9.93 5.27
C LEU A 46 -0.99 -8.68 5.34
N TYR A 47 -0.66 -7.75 6.22
CA TYR A 47 -1.38 -6.49 6.34
C TYR A 47 -1.29 -5.68 5.04
N ALA A 48 -0.10 -5.51 4.48
CA ALA A 48 0.10 -4.74 3.26
C ALA A 48 -0.60 -5.36 2.03
N LEU A 49 -0.62 -6.69 1.91
CA LEU A 49 -1.14 -7.38 0.74
C LEU A 49 -2.63 -7.74 0.84
N LEU A 50 -3.09 -8.23 1.99
CA LEU A 50 -4.47 -8.73 2.15
C LEU A 50 -5.37 -7.68 2.79
N PHE A 51 -5.02 -7.20 3.97
CA PHE A 51 -5.85 -6.22 4.67
C PHE A 51 -5.85 -4.87 3.97
N GLY A 52 -4.71 -4.45 3.41
CA GLY A 52 -4.63 -3.23 2.60
C GLY A 52 -5.54 -3.27 1.37
N ALA A 53 -5.63 -4.40 0.67
CA ALA A 53 -6.53 -4.55 -0.48
C ALA A 53 -8.02 -4.46 -0.07
N VAL A 54 -8.39 -5.07 1.06
CA VAL A 54 -9.76 -4.96 1.60
C VAL A 54 -10.09 -3.53 2.03
N GLN A 55 -9.14 -2.85 2.67
CA GLN A 55 -9.30 -1.46 3.11
C GLN A 55 -9.44 -0.52 1.91
N GLU A 56 -8.62 -0.68 0.89
CA GLU A 56 -8.70 0.08 -0.36
C GLU A 56 -10.05 -0.13 -1.05
N SER A 57 -10.46 -1.37 -1.28
CA SER A 57 -11.75 -1.71 -1.90
C SER A 57 -12.94 -1.11 -1.15
N ARG A 58 -12.92 -1.15 0.19
CA ARG A 58 -13.94 -0.49 1.01
C ARG A 58 -13.91 1.03 0.85
N SER A 59 -12.73 1.64 0.85
CA SER A 59 -12.55 3.08 0.63
C SER A 59 -13.07 3.47 -0.74
N GLN A 60 -12.75 2.71 -1.79
CA GLN A 60 -13.24 2.91 -3.15
C GLN A 60 -14.76 2.84 -3.23
N SER A 61 -15.39 1.87 -2.58
CA SER A 61 -16.85 1.74 -2.56
C SER A 61 -17.53 2.97 -1.94
N VAL A 62 -17.00 3.46 -0.82
CA VAL A 62 -17.53 4.65 -0.13
C VAL A 62 -17.29 5.91 -0.97
N MET A 63 -16.10 6.08 -1.51
CA MET A 63 -15.75 7.24 -2.36
C MET A 63 -16.55 7.24 -3.66
N TYR A 64 -16.78 6.10 -4.27
CA TYR A 64 -17.60 5.99 -5.48
C TYR A 64 -19.05 6.42 -5.22
N ALA A 65 -19.65 5.96 -4.12
CA ALA A 65 -21.00 6.38 -3.75
C ALA A 65 -21.09 7.90 -3.53
N LYS A 66 -20.13 8.47 -2.80
CA LYS A 66 -20.02 9.91 -2.56
C LYS A 66 -19.82 10.69 -3.86
N PHE A 67 -18.86 10.30 -4.69
CA PHE A 67 -18.55 10.98 -5.94
C PHE A 67 -19.71 10.97 -6.93
N ARG A 68 -20.46 9.86 -7.00
CA ARG A 68 -21.71 9.82 -7.79
C ARG A 68 -22.76 10.82 -7.32
N GLN A 69 -22.89 11.00 -6.00
CA GLN A 69 -23.81 12.00 -5.45
C GLN A 69 -23.34 13.42 -5.78
N GLU A 70 -22.04 13.69 -5.70
CA GLU A 70 -21.44 14.99 -6.04
C GLU A 70 -21.60 15.31 -7.53
N LEU A 71 -21.42 14.32 -8.42
CA LEU A 71 -21.68 14.48 -9.85
C LEU A 71 -23.16 14.75 -10.14
N ALA A 72 -24.06 14.00 -9.51
CA ALA A 72 -25.51 14.18 -9.72
C ALA A 72 -26.02 15.52 -9.17
N GLY A 73 -25.35 16.07 -8.15
CA GLY A 73 -25.66 17.38 -7.57
C GLY A 73 -24.91 18.54 -8.20
N GLU A 74 -24.08 18.29 -9.23
CA GLU A 74 -23.22 19.30 -9.88
C GLU A 74 -22.28 20.05 -8.89
N VAL A 75 -21.86 19.36 -7.82
CA VAL A 75 -20.96 19.92 -6.78
C VAL A 75 -19.60 19.24 -6.76
N ALA A 76 -19.33 18.37 -7.74
CA ALA A 76 -18.00 17.76 -7.88
C ALA A 76 -16.94 18.85 -8.16
N PRO A 77 -15.73 18.75 -7.62
CA PRO A 77 -14.69 19.76 -7.83
C PRO A 77 -14.31 19.88 -9.31
N ILE A 78 -14.29 21.14 -9.82
CA ILE A 78 -13.89 21.47 -11.20
C ILE A 78 -12.72 22.45 -11.25
N GLY A 79 -12.06 22.72 -10.13
CA GLY A 79 -10.92 23.65 -10.05
C GLY A 79 -10.26 23.65 -8.69
N ALA A 80 -9.07 24.24 -8.61
CA ALA A 80 -8.27 24.34 -7.39
C ALA A 80 -8.62 25.60 -6.57
N PRO A 81 -8.31 25.63 -5.24
CA PRO A 81 -7.67 24.57 -4.47
C PRO A 81 -8.64 23.47 -4.01
N ILE A 82 -8.22 22.23 -4.10
CA ILE A 82 -8.99 21.06 -3.63
C ILE A 82 -8.31 20.49 -2.40
N ARG A 83 -9.09 20.07 -1.40
CA ARG A 83 -8.55 19.44 -0.19
C ARG A 83 -8.04 18.03 -0.52
N SER A 84 -6.84 17.68 0.00
CA SER A 84 -6.29 16.32 -0.08
C SER A 84 -7.28 15.26 0.43
N GLY A 85 -7.35 14.13 -0.27
CA GLY A 85 -8.28 13.05 -0.02
C GLY A 85 -9.72 13.26 -0.53
N THR A 86 -10.00 14.39 -1.21
CA THR A 86 -11.30 14.62 -1.85
C THR A 86 -11.38 13.87 -3.18
N PRO A 87 -12.46 13.12 -3.48
CA PRO A 87 -12.67 12.54 -4.80
C PRO A 87 -12.72 13.62 -5.89
N VAL A 88 -11.95 13.44 -6.97
CA VAL A 88 -11.87 14.42 -8.08
C VAL A 88 -12.24 13.83 -9.43
N ALA A 89 -12.04 12.53 -9.64
CA ALA A 89 -12.37 11.89 -10.91
C ALA A 89 -12.63 10.38 -10.73
N LEU A 90 -13.30 9.78 -11.69
CA LEU A 90 -13.40 8.33 -11.87
C LEU A 90 -12.52 7.93 -13.04
N LEU A 91 -11.53 7.08 -12.78
CA LEU A 91 -10.61 6.55 -13.79
C LEU A 91 -11.05 5.16 -14.21
N GLU A 92 -11.24 4.96 -15.52
CA GLU A 92 -11.57 3.66 -16.10
C GLU A 92 -10.52 3.26 -17.14
N ILE A 93 -9.94 2.06 -16.97
CA ILE A 93 -8.97 1.48 -17.91
C ILE A 93 -9.44 0.06 -18.25
N PRO A 94 -10.23 -0.10 -19.33
CA PRO A 94 -10.88 -1.37 -19.67
C PRO A 94 -9.88 -2.54 -19.84
N ARG A 95 -8.72 -2.28 -20.46
CA ARG A 95 -7.66 -3.29 -20.65
C ARG A 95 -7.17 -3.90 -19.33
N LEU A 96 -7.20 -3.15 -18.26
CA LEU A 96 -6.78 -3.61 -16.93
C LEU A 96 -7.96 -4.07 -16.07
N GLY A 97 -9.19 -3.82 -16.51
CA GLY A 97 -10.38 -3.98 -15.67
C GLY A 97 -10.36 -3.07 -14.44
N LEU A 98 -9.69 -1.90 -14.56
CA LEU A 98 -9.59 -0.91 -13.49
C LEU A 98 -10.76 0.07 -13.60
N ARG A 99 -11.39 0.34 -12.47
CA ARG A 99 -12.43 1.37 -12.32
C ARG A 99 -12.37 1.92 -10.91
N ASP A 100 -11.60 2.98 -10.70
CA ASP A 100 -11.29 3.54 -9.40
C ASP A 100 -11.53 5.05 -9.35
N VAL A 101 -11.96 5.50 -8.18
CA VAL A 101 -12.07 6.94 -7.88
C VAL A 101 -10.69 7.47 -7.56
N VAL A 102 -10.32 8.55 -8.22
CA VAL A 102 -9.10 9.31 -8.00
C VAL A 102 -9.35 10.34 -6.91
N VAL A 103 -8.45 10.44 -5.95
CA VAL A 103 -8.49 11.47 -4.90
C VAL A 103 -7.47 12.57 -5.18
N GLU A 104 -7.73 13.77 -4.69
CA GLU A 104 -6.73 14.84 -4.69
C GLU A 104 -5.62 14.53 -3.70
N GLY A 105 -4.36 14.78 -4.09
CA GLY A 105 -3.16 14.53 -3.29
C GLY A 105 -2.51 13.18 -3.58
N THR A 106 -1.20 13.17 -3.40
CA THR A 106 -0.32 12.01 -3.67
C THR A 106 0.49 11.61 -2.45
N SER A 107 0.05 12.04 -1.26
CA SER A 107 0.64 11.57 -0.01
C SER A 107 0.43 10.06 0.17
N SER A 108 1.30 9.43 0.96
CA SER A 108 1.13 8.01 1.26
C SER A 108 -0.26 7.68 1.82
N GLY A 109 -0.82 8.57 2.66
CA GLY A 109 -2.15 8.41 3.24
C GLY A 109 -3.30 8.47 2.22
N ASP A 110 -3.16 9.28 1.17
CA ASP A 110 -4.15 9.36 0.09
C ASP A 110 -4.08 8.14 -0.81
N LEU A 111 -2.86 7.71 -1.17
CA LEU A 111 -2.64 6.54 -2.01
C LEU A 111 -2.97 5.19 -1.35
N LEU A 112 -3.24 5.16 -0.04
CA LEU A 112 -3.84 3.99 0.62
C LEU A 112 -5.32 3.79 0.24
N LYS A 113 -5.98 4.83 -0.28
CA LYS A 113 -7.40 4.80 -0.62
C LYS A 113 -7.65 4.48 -2.10
N GLY A 114 -6.65 4.67 -2.96
CA GLY A 114 -6.72 4.47 -4.39
C GLY A 114 -5.75 5.38 -5.16
N PRO A 115 -5.94 5.58 -6.47
CA PRO A 115 -5.16 6.52 -7.25
C PRO A 115 -5.30 7.96 -6.74
N GLY A 116 -4.20 8.72 -6.75
CA GLY A 116 -4.15 10.10 -6.31
C GLY A 116 -3.74 11.06 -7.43
N HIS A 117 -4.38 12.21 -7.50
CA HIS A 117 -4.05 13.29 -8.41
C HIS A 117 -2.99 14.20 -7.76
N ARG A 118 -1.96 14.56 -8.52
CA ARG A 118 -0.89 15.43 -8.07
C ARG A 118 -1.34 16.90 -8.11
N ALA A 119 -1.42 17.52 -6.95
CA ALA A 119 -2.08 18.81 -6.75
C ALA A 119 -1.49 19.98 -7.56
N ASP A 120 -0.21 19.92 -7.96
CA ASP A 120 0.46 20.92 -8.81
C ASP A 120 0.29 20.66 -10.31
N SER A 121 -0.53 19.67 -10.71
CA SER A 121 -0.85 19.38 -12.11
C SER A 121 -2.32 19.69 -12.42
N PRO A 122 -2.69 20.00 -13.68
CA PRO A 122 -4.08 20.18 -14.10
C PRO A 122 -4.92 18.95 -13.81
N LEU A 123 -6.24 19.13 -13.55
CA LEU A 123 -7.15 17.99 -13.49
C LEU A 123 -7.21 17.28 -14.86
N PRO A 124 -7.53 15.98 -14.87
CA PRO A 124 -7.81 15.31 -16.14
C PRO A 124 -8.88 16.07 -16.94
N GLY A 125 -8.66 16.24 -18.24
CA GLY A 125 -9.54 17.05 -19.11
C GLY A 125 -9.12 18.50 -19.26
N GLU A 126 -8.37 19.07 -18.32
CA GLU A 126 -7.82 20.41 -18.45
C GLU A 126 -6.56 20.44 -19.35
N ALA A 127 -6.29 21.61 -19.94
CA ALA A 127 -5.11 21.81 -20.77
C ALA A 127 -3.82 21.65 -19.96
N GLY A 128 -2.87 20.86 -20.48
CA GLY A 128 -1.61 20.59 -19.84
C GLY A 128 -1.37 19.10 -19.57
N VAL A 129 -0.55 18.78 -18.58
CA VAL A 129 -0.18 17.41 -18.21
C VAL A 129 -0.76 17.10 -16.82
N SER A 130 -1.84 16.34 -16.80
CA SER A 130 -2.43 15.80 -15.56
C SER A 130 -1.63 14.58 -15.10
N VAL A 131 -1.29 14.51 -13.81
CA VAL A 131 -0.45 13.44 -13.26
C VAL A 131 -1.19 12.68 -12.16
N LEU A 132 -1.36 11.38 -12.36
CA LEU A 132 -1.95 10.49 -11.37
C LEU A 132 -0.93 9.48 -10.86
N TYR A 133 -0.85 9.34 -9.55
CA TYR A 133 -0.04 8.30 -8.91
C TYR A 133 -0.94 7.18 -8.40
N GLY A 134 -0.43 5.94 -8.42
CA GLY A 134 -1.11 4.80 -7.83
C GLY A 134 -0.13 3.76 -7.34
N ARG A 135 -0.50 3.01 -6.32
CA ARG A 135 0.33 1.95 -5.77
C ARG A 135 0.47 0.80 -6.75
N GLY A 136 1.70 0.28 -6.85
CA GLY A 136 2.05 -0.82 -7.76
C GLY A 136 1.98 -2.21 -7.14
N ALA A 137 2.09 -2.34 -5.80
CA ALA A 137 2.21 -3.64 -5.14
C ALA A 137 1.36 -3.81 -3.89
N THR A 138 0.94 -2.74 -3.22
CA THR A 138 0.23 -2.77 -1.94
C THR A 138 -1.13 -2.09 -2.07
N PHE A 139 -2.04 -2.34 -1.10
CA PHE A 139 -3.37 -1.71 -1.05
C PHE A 139 -4.12 -1.79 -2.38
N GLY A 140 -4.47 -3.02 -2.76
CA GLY A 140 -5.17 -3.29 -4.02
C GLY A 140 -4.31 -3.18 -5.27
N ALA A 141 -3.17 -2.49 -5.17
CA ALA A 141 -2.25 -2.24 -6.28
C ALA A 141 -2.96 -1.76 -7.56
N PRO A 142 -3.69 -0.62 -7.50
CA PRO A 142 -4.50 -0.15 -8.63
C PRO A 142 -3.66 0.00 -9.90
N PHE A 143 -2.40 0.43 -9.77
CA PHE A 143 -1.48 0.58 -10.89
C PHE A 143 -0.49 -0.57 -11.05
N GLY A 144 -0.67 -1.68 -10.35
CA GLY A 144 0.23 -2.85 -10.40
C GLY A 144 0.29 -3.56 -11.75
N ARG A 145 -0.62 -3.24 -12.66
CA ARG A 145 -0.69 -3.82 -14.01
C ARG A 145 -0.45 -2.80 -15.13
N LEU A 146 -0.03 -1.57 -14.84
CA LEU A 146 0.18 -0.52 -15.85
C LEU A 146 1.13 -0.95 -16.98
N GLN A 147 2.14 -1.79 -16.69
CA GLN A 147 3.04 -2.32 -17.72
C GLN A 147 2.36 -3.21 -18.77
N LYS A 148 1.10 -3.60 -18.58
CA LYS A 148 0.32 -4.36 -19.58
C LYS A 148 -0.36 -3.47 -20.61
N LEU A 149 -0.38 -2.15 -20.37
CA LEU A 149 -0.91 -1.19 -21.32
C LEU A 149 -0.03 -1.14 -22.58
N GLN A 150 -0.68 -0.91 -23.69
CA GLN A 150 -0.07 -0.79 -25.00
C GLN A 150 -0.48 0.51 -25.67
N VAL A 151 0.33 0.98 -26.58
CA VAL A 151 -0.01 2.14 -27.42
C VAL A 151 -1.35 1.86 -28.13
N GLY A 152 -2.26 2.81 -28.07
CA GLY A 152 -3.61 2.69 -28.61
C GLY A 152 -4.69 2.26 -27.59
N ASP A 153 -4.32 1.79 -26.38
CA ASP A 153 -5.30 1.45 -25.34
C ASP A 153 -6.07 2.71 -24.90
N ALA A 154 -7.36 2.53 -24.65
CA ALA A 154 -8.24 3.62 -24.20
C ALA A 154 -8.22 3.76 -22.67
N ILE A 155 -8.25 5.00 -22.21
CA ILE A 155 -8.44 5.39 -20.82
C ILE A 155 -9.57 6.41 -20.79
N THR A 156 -10.55 6.21 -19.92
CA THR A 156 -11.67 7.15 -19.72
C THR A 156 -11.54 7.77 -18.34
N VAL A 157 -11.72 9.08 -18.28
CA VAL A 157 -11.80 9.81 -17.01
C VAL A 157 -13.11 10.60 -16.98
N VAL A 158 -13.85 10.45 -15.88
CA VAL A 158 -15.09 11.20 -15.61
C VAL A 158 -14.85 12.09 -14.40
N ASP A 159 -15.07 13.38 -14.55
CA ASP A 159 -14.98 14.34 -13.45
C ASP A 159 -16.19 15.31 -13.44
N GLY A 160 -16.13 16.37 -12.64
CA GLY A 160 -17.19 17.38 -12.57
C GLY A 160 -17.39 18.19 -13.86
N ALA A 161 -16.38 18.27 -14.73
CA ALA A 161 -16.45 18.99 -15.99
C ALA A 161 -16.96 18.11 -17.16
N GLY A 162 -16.90 16.78 -17.02
CA GLY A 162 -17.40 15.86 -18.03
C GLY A 162 -16.69 14.52 -18.15
N THR A 163 -16.76 13.94 -19.33
CA THR A 163 -16.11 12.66 -19.66
C THR A 163 -15.05 12.88 -20.71
N PHE A 164 -13.83 12.46 -20.41
CA PHE A 164 -12.64 12.65 -21.23
C PHE A 164 -12.07 11.31 -21.66
N GLN A 165 -11.76 11.22 -22.95
CA GLN A 165 -11.16 10.01 -23.54
C GLN A 165 -9.71 10.26 -23.83
N TYR A 166 -8.86 9.35 -23.37
CA TYR A 166 -7.42 9.36 -23.61
C TYR A 166 -7.01 8.10 -24.33
N THR A 167 -5.96 8.20 -25.14
CA THR A 167 -5.34 7.07 -25.84
C THR A 167 -3.88 6.99 -25.43
N VAL A 168 -3.44 5.81 -24.97
CA VAL A 168 -2.05 5.57 -24.58
C VAL A 168 -1.13 5.81 -25.76
N LYS A 169 -0.11 6.62 -25.56
CA LYS A 169 0.92 6.97 -26.54
C LYS A 169 2.27 6.32 -26.25
N ASP A 170 2.62 6.20 -24.95
CA ASP A 170 3.90 5.63 -24.55
C ASP A 170 3.84 4.99 -23.17
N VAL A 171 4.71 4.00 -22.95
CA VAL A 171 4.93 3.34 -21.65
C VAL A 171 6.41 3.42 -21.32
N ARG A 172 6.77 4.38 -20.47
CA ARG A 172 8.16 4.75 -20.16
C ARG A 172 8.62 4.18 -18.82
N ARG A 173 9.92 3.95 -18.72
CA ARG A 173 10.62 3.65 -17.46
C ARG A 173 11.60 4.77 -17.10
N ALA A 174 12.11 4.73 -15.87
CA ALA A 174 13.18 5.65 -15.48
C ALA A 174 14.35 5.56 -16.49
N GLY A 175 14.83 6.72 -16.96
CA GLY A 175 15.85 6.81 -17.98
C GLY A 175 15.35 6.81 -19.42
N SER A 176 14.06 6.54 -19.68
CA SER A 176 13.48 6.75 -21.01
C SER A 176 13.42 8.25 -21.37
N PRO A 177 13.49 8.61 -22.65
CA PRO A 177 13.29 10.00 -23.09
C PRO A 177 11.98 10.58 -22.55
N LEU A 178 12.00 11.87 -22.27
CA LEU A 178 10.75 12.57 -21.90
C LEU A 178 9.83 12.67 -23.13
N PRO A 179 8.51 12.59 -22.95
CA PRO A 179 7.56 12.79 -24.05
C PRO A 179 7.69 14.24 -24.57
N GLN A 180 7.31 14.43 -25.84
CA GLN A 180 7.25 15.78 -26.40
C GLN A 180 6.28 16.67 -25.58
N PRO A 181 6.58 17.97 -25.46
CA PRO A 181 5.67 18.91 -24.80
C PRO A 181 4.26 18.84 -25.41
N VAL A 182 3.27 19.02 -24.57
CA VAL A 182 1.86 19.05 -25.01
C VAL A 182 1.60 20.39 -25.70
N GLY A 183 0.92 20.36 -26.83
CA GLY A 183 0.53 21.57 -27.57
C GLY A 183 -0.44 22.44 -26.75
N ALA A 184 -0.50 23.72 -27.08
CA ALA A 184 -1.44 24.63 -26.43
C ALA A 184 -2.90 24.13 -26.59
N GLY A 185 -3.64 24.09 -25.48
CA GLY A 185 -5.03 23.60 -25.47
C GLY A 185 -5.18 22.09 -25.61
N ALA A 186 -4.10 21.32 -25.58
CA ALA A 186 -4.15 19.87 -25.52
C ALA A 186 -3.96 19.36 -24.08
N SER A 187 -4.49 18.18 -23.78
CA SER A 187 -4.39 17.51 -22.49
C SER A 187 -3.66 16.18 -22.60
N ARG A 188 -2.76 15.92 -21.69
CA ARG A 188 -2.10 14.63 -21.51
C ARG A 188 -2.33 14.12 -20.10
N LEU A 189 -2.64 12.83 -20.00
CA LEU A 189 -2.71 12.12 -18.74
C LEU A 189 -1.44 11.27 -18.57
N THR A 190 -0.72 11.46 -17.47
CA THR A 190 0.44 10.65 -17.09
C THR A 190 0.10 9.83 -15.86
N LEU A 191 0.02 8.51 -15.99
CA LEU A 191 -0.13 7.58 -14.88
C LEU A 191 1.25 7.15 -14.41
N ALA A 192 1.52 7.21 -13.11
CA ALA A 192 2.83 6.86 -12.57
C ALA A 192 2.73 5.90 -11.38
N THR A 193 3.62 4.92 -11.34
CA THR A 193 3.71 3.91 -10.28
C THR A 193 5.15 3.44 -10.12
N ALA A 194 5.45 2.70 -9.04
CA ALA A 194 6.66 1.89 -8.97
C ALA A 194 6.47 0.63 -9.82
N ALA A 195 7.43 0.36 -10.72
CA ALA A 195 7.42 -0.85 -11.54
C ALA A 195 7.80 -2.07 -10.69
N ALA A 196 6.86 -2.60 -9.94
CA ALA A 196 7.13 -3.66 -8.99
C ALA A 196 6.09 -4.78 -9.12
N HIS A 197 6.53 -6.04 -8.97
CA HIS A 197 5.64 -7.20 -9.06
C HIS A 197 5.69 -8.03 -7.79
N GLY A 198 4.54 -8.25 -7.19
CA GLY A 198 4.36 -9.16 -6.07
C GLY A 198 5.06 -8.72 -4.78
N TRP A 199 5.17 -9.64 -3.82
CA TRP A 199 5.73 -9.37 -2.49
C TRP A 199 7.19 -8.90 -2.47
N ARG A 200 7.97 -9.27 -3.50
CA ARG A 200 9.39 -8.82 -3.64
C ARG A 200 9.50 -7.32 -3.86
N ALA A 201 8.48 -6.70 -4.41
CA ALA A 201 8.42 -5.27 -4.63
C ALA A 201 8.48 -4.46 -3.31
N ILE A 202 7.91 -5.02 -2.24
CA ILE A 202 7.93 -4.41 -0.90
C ILE A 202 9.37 -4.33 -0.36
N LEU A 203 10.22 -5.32 -0.71
CA LEU A 203 11.60 -5.39 -0.24
C LEU A 203 12.59 -4.64 -1.12
N ALA A 204 12.26 -4.46 -2.41
CA ALA A 204 13.11 -3.78 -3.37
C ALA A 204 12.23 -2.97 -4.32
N PRO A 205 11.87 -1.73 -3.97
CA PRO A 205 11.09 -0.86 -4.84
C PRO A 205 11.84 -0.64 -6.15
N SER A 206 11.15 -0.91 -7.26
CA SER A 206 11.71 -0.80 -8.60
C SER A 206 11.66 0.65 -9.10
N ALA A 207 12.37 0.90 -10.21
CA ALA A 207 12.33 2.18 -10.87
C ALA A 207 10.89 2.59 -11.26
N PRO A 208 10.59 3.89 -11.30
CA PRO A 208 9.29 4.40 -11.74
C PRO A 208 8.89 3.92 -13.13
N LEU A 209 7.60 3.63 -13.29
CA LEU A 209 6.92 3.36 -14.55
C LEU A 209 5.93 4.48 -14.82
N TYR A 210 5.93 4.99 -16.05
CA TYR A 210 5.00 6.03 -16.49
C TYR A 210 4.24 5.56 -17.73
N VAL A 211 2.96 5.90 -17.79
CA VAL A 211 2.13 5.71 -18.98
C VAL A 211 1.60 7.08 -19.38
N ASP A 212 1.95 7.52 -20.58
CA ASP A 212 1.49 8.79 -21.14
C ASP A 212 0.36 8.51 -22.13
N ALA A 213 -0.76 9.20 -21.96
CA ALA A 213 -1.94 9.10 -22.80
C ALA A 213 -2.38 10.51 -23.22
N ASP A 214 -2.59 10.73 -24.51
CA ASP A 214 -3.07 12.00 -25.03
C ASP A 214 -4.59 11.98 -25.15
N MET A 215 -5.24 13.11 -24.80
CA MET A 215 -6.67 13.26 -24.89
C MET A 215 -7.12 13.35 -26.34
N THR A 216 -8.27 12.76 -26.62
CA THR A 216 -8.96 12.91 -27.88
C THR A 216 -10.02 14.02 -27.73
N GLY A 217 -9.86 15.12 -28.45
CA GLY A 217 -10.75 16.27 -28.38
C GLY A 217 -10.08 17.51 -27.76
N ALA A 218 -10.88 18.54 -27.54
CA ALA A 218 -10.41 19.81 -26.98
C ALA A 218 -10.38 19.75 -25.44
N ALA A 219 -9.28 20.22 -24.86
CA ALA A 219 -9.16 20.34 -23.42
C ALA A 219 -9.95 21.55 -22.90
N THR A 220 -10.40 21.46 -21.66
CA THR A 220 -10.97 22.61 -20.95
C THR A 220 -9.84 23.54 -20.50
N ALA A 221 -10.15 24.83 -20.35
CA ALA A 221 -9.17 25.76 -19.80
C ALA A 221 -8.87 25.45 -18.34
N GLU A 222 -7.61 25.51 -17.95
CA GLU A 222 -7.23 25.39 -16.54
C GLU A 222 -7.71 26.61 -15.75
N PRO A 223 -8.50 26.43 -14.67
CA PRO A 223 -9.02 27.57 -13.90
C PRO A 223 -7.96 28.32 -13.09
N GLY A 224 -6.75 27.78 -12.95
CA GLY A 224 -5.71 28.30 -12.07
C GLY A 224 -5.93 27.98 -10.58
N GLY A 225 -5.09 28.56 -9.71
CA GLY A 225 -5.20 28.37 -8.24
C GLY A 225 -4.50 27.12 -7.72
N ARG A 226 -3.78 26.39 -8.56
CA ARG A 226 -2.97 25.22 -8.14
C ARG A 226 -1.67 25.66 -7.46
N PRO A 227 -1.15 24.88 -6.49
CA PRO A 227 0.16 25.12 -5.95
C PRO A 227 1.22 24.98 -7.05
N SER A 228 2.27 25.77 -6.96
CA SER A 228 3.39 25.70 -7.92
C SER A 228 4.26 24.46 -7.74
N GLU A 229 4.22 23.84 -6.57
CA GLU A 229 4.98 22.63 -6.25
C GLU A 229 4.27 21.84 -5.15
N VAL A 230 4.34 20.50 -5.23
CA VAL A 230 3.88 19.62 -4.15
C VAL A 230 4.94 19.45 -3.07
N PRO A 231 4.56 19.20 -1.80
CA PRO A 231 5.49 18.85 -0.74
C PRO A 231 6.40 17.67 -1.13
N ALA A 232 7.62 17.66 -0.60
CA ALA A 232 8.57 16.58 -0.89
C ALA A 232 8.03 15.18 -0.54
N SER A 233 7.17 15.09 0.49
CA SER A 233 6.48 13.86 0.90
C SER A 233 5.47 13.33 -0.10
N GLU A 234 5.03 14.14 -1.06
CA GLU A 234 4.05 13.75 -2.09
C GLU A 234 4.71 13.33 -3.42
N LYS A 235 6.04 13.34 -3.52
CA LYS A 235 6.75 12.83 -4.69
C LYS A 235 6.59 11.32 -4.83
N LEU A 236 6.64 10.81 -6.06
CA LEU A 236 6.30 9.42 -6.42
C LEU A 236 6.97 8.34 -5.54
N MET A 237 8.26 8.48 -5.27
CA MET A 237 9.03 7.54 -4.45
C MET A 237 9.34 8.08 -3.05
N ALA A 238 8.68 9.15 -2.64
CA ALA A 238 8.87 9.72 -1.32
C ALA A 238 8.24 8.85 -0.23
N VAL A 239 8.72 9.07 0.98
CA VAL A 239 8.24 8.44 2.22
C VAL A 239 7.67 9.54 3.11
N ASP A 240 6.53 9.29 3.72
CA ASP A 240 5.95 10.24 4.69
C ASP A 240 6.67 10.15 6.04
N SER A 241 7.75 10.93 6.17
CA SER A 241 8.50 11.01 7.44
C SER A 241 7.67 11.61 8.59
N GLY A 242 6.61 12.36 8.31
CA GLY A 242 5.69 12.89 9.31
C GLY A 242 4.94 11.79 10.08
N ALA A 243 4.78 10.62 9.47
CA ALA A 243 4.16 9.46 10.10
C ALA A 243 5.00 8.85 11.23
N LEU A 244 6.32 9.14 11.31
CA LEU A 244 7.21 8.59 12.36
C LEU A 244 6.74 8.96 13.77
N ASN A 245 6.36 10.20 14.01
CA ASN A 245 5.91 10.64 15.32
C ASN A 245 4.62 9.88 15.75
N SER A 246 3.68 9.74 14.83
CA SER A 246 2.46 8.96 15.06
C SER A 246 2.77 7.49 15.30
N LEU A 247 3.71 6.90 14.56
CA LEU A 247 4.14 5.50 14.72
C LEU A 247 4.73 5.26 16.12
N VAL A 248 5.57 6.17 16.61
CA VAL A 248 6.15 6.06 17.97
C VAL A 248 5.04 6.05 19.04
N HIS A 249 4.04 6.92 18.91
CA HIS A 249 2.91 6.95 19.84
C HIS A 249 2.10 5.65 19.81
N TRP A 250 1.78 5.13 18.62
CA TRP A 250 1.03 3.87 18.48
C TRP A 250 1.84 2.66 18.95
N LEU A 251 3.17 2.64 18.72
CA LEU A 251 4.05 1.60 19.25
C LEU A 251 4.12 1.62 20.78
N ALA A 252 4.18 2.82 21.38
CA ALA A 252 4.14 2.96 22.85
C ALA A 252 2.80 2.43 23.41
N LEU A 253 1.68 2.81 22.78
CA LEU A 253 0.35 2.34 23.19
C LEU A 253 0.18 0.82 23.01
N PHE A 254 0.70 0.27 21.92
CA PHE A 254 0.75 -1.17 21.69
C PHE A 254 1.58 -1.88 22.76
N GLY A 255 2.77 -1.36 23.10
CA GLY A 255 3.60 -1.89 24.18
C GLY A 255 2.90 -1.88 25.54
N ILE A 256 2.22 -0.77 25.87
CA ILE A 256 1.44 -0.65 27.12
C ILE A 256 0.29 -1.66 27.11
N SER A 257 -0.46 -1.78 26.03
CA SER A 257 -1.58 -2.71 25.91
C SER A 257 -1.13 -4.17 26.02
N ALA A 258 -0.02 -4.52 25.39
CA ALA A 258 0.59 -5.86 25.48
C ALA A 258 1.10 -6.18 26.89
N ALA A 259 1.73 -5.21 27.57
CA ALA A 259 2.18 -5.36 28.95
C ALA A 259 0.99 -5.52 29.92
N ALA A 260 -0.07 -4.72 29.74
CA ALA A 260 -1.30 -4.83 30.52
C ALA A 260 -1.99 -6.19 30.29
N ALA A 261 -2.02 -6.68 29.06
CA ALA A 261 -2.55 -8.00 28.71
C ALA A 261 -1.74 -9.13 29.39
N ALA A 262 -0.41 -9.04 29.37
CA ALA A 262 0.46 -10.00 30.03
C ALA A 262 0.28 -9.98 31.55
N TRP A 263 0.15 -8.82 32.16
CA TRP A 263 -0.15 -8.66 33.58
C TRP A 263 -1.51 -9.24 33.95
N ALA A 264 -2.55 -8.92 33.17
CA ALA A 264 -3.90 -9.45 33.38
C ALA A 264 -3.92 -11.00 33.25
N PHE A 265 -3.19 -11.54 32.28
CA PHE A 265 -3.06 -12.99 32.09
C PHE A 265 -2.43 -13.69 33.30
N ALA A 266 -1.51 -13.03 34.00
CA ALA A 266 -0.89 -13.54 35.22
C ALA A 266 -1.81 -13.45 36.46
N ARG A 267 -2.80 -12.53 36.49
CA ARG A 267 -3.65 -12.23 37.63
C ARG A 267 -5.08 -12.76 37.50
N TRP A 268 -5.63 -12.82 36.30
CA TRP A 268 -7.00 -13.20 35.98
C TRP A 268 -7.04 -14.56 35.28
N GLY A 269 -8.21 -15.10 35.12
CA GLY A 269 -8.41 -16.33 34.34
C GLY A 269 -8.12 -16.10 32.86
N ARG A 270 -7.67 -17.18 32.17
CA ARG A 270 -7.26 -17.13 30.75
C ARG A 270 -8.37 -16.58 29.84
N TRP A 271 -9.63 -16.97 30.08
CA TRP A 271 -10.77 -16.55 29.27
C TRP A 271 -11.11 -15.07 29.41
N GLN A 272 -11.12 -14.56 30.64
CA GLN A 272 -11.42 -13.15 30.92
C GLN A 272 -10.36 -12.24 30.26
N THR A 273 -9.08 -12.62 30.37
CA THR A 273 -7.99 -11.87 29.74
C THR A 273 -8.10 -11.86 28.22
N TRP A 274 -8.44 -12.99 27.59
CA TRP A 274 -8.62 -13.03 26.13
C TRP A 274 -9.72 -12.10 25.64
N ILE A 275 -10.86 -12.07 26.32
CA ILE A 275 -12.01 -11.22 25.91
C ILE A 275 -11.63 -9.74 25.90
N VAL A 276 -10.84 -9.29 26.87
CA VAL A 276 -10.43 -7.86 26.99
C VAL A 276 -9.17 -7.55 26.21
N ALA A 277 -8.17 -8.43 26.25
CA ALA A 277 -6.86 -8.16 25.66
C ALA A 277 -6.86 -8.32 24.13
N ALA A 278 -7.59 -9.29 23.58
CA ALA A 278 -7.58 -9.51 22.13
C ALA A 278 -8.05 -8.29 21.32
N PRO A 279 -9.20 -7.65 21.65
CA PRO A 279 -9.64 -6.46 20.91
C PRO A 279 -8.71 -5.26 21.12
N THR A 280 -8.19 -5.04 22.35
CA THR A 280 -7.33 -3.88 22.62
C THR A 280 -5.96 -4.00 21.98
N VAL A 281 -5.31 -5.16 22.11
CA VAL A 281 -4.02 -5.44 21.46
C VAL A 281 -4.18 -5.48 19.94
N GLY A 282 -5.27 -6.08 19.46
CA GLY A 282 -5.58 -6.13 18.03
C GLY A 282 -5.80 -4.74 17.43
N ALA A 283 -6.56 -3.87 18.10
CA ALA A 283 -6.80 -2.51 17.65
C ALA A 283 -5.51 -1.66 17.63
N THR A 284 -4.68 -1.76 18.66
CA THR A 284 -3.40 -1.03 18.70
C THR A 284 -2.42 -1.55 17.67
N LEU A 285 -2.36 -2.87 17.43
CA LEU A 285 -1.55 -3.47 16.36
C LEU A 285 -2.03 -3.00 14.97
N TRP A 286 -3.35 -2.88 14.77
CA TRP A 286 -3.92 -2.34 13.53
C TRP A 286 -3.46 -0.90 13.28
N LEU A 287 -3.56 -0.02 14.29
CA LEU A 287 -3.15 1.39 14.19
C LEU A 287 -1.62 1.54 13.95
N VAL A 288 -0.82 0.70 14.59
CA VAL A 288 0.63 0.60 14.31
C VAL A 288 0.85 0.20 12.85
N SER A 289 0.14 -0.81 12.37
CA SER A 289 0.29 -1.32 11.01
C SER A 289 -0.11 -0.26 9.97
N GLU A 290 -1.26 0.39 10.14
CA GLU A 290 -1.73 1.47 9.25
C GLU A 290 -0.72 2.61 9.18
N THR A 291 -0.17 3.03 10.34
CA THR A 291 0.81 4.12 10.39
C THR A 291 2.15 3.70 9.79
N ALA A 292 2.58 2.46 10.01
CA ALA A 292 3.80 1.92 9.42
C ALA A 292 3.71 1.85 7.89
N MET A 293 2.54 1.57 7.32
CA MET A 293 2.35 1.53 5.87
C MET A 293 2.49 2.91 5.20
N LYS A 294 2.32 4.02 5.95
CA LYS A 294 2.59 5.38 5.45
C LYS A 294 4.08 5.66 5.28
N LEU A 295 4.95 4.86 5.89
CA LEU A 295 6.39 4.92 5.71
C LEU A 295 6.90 4.13 4.49
N LEU A 296 6.03 3.42 3.78
CA LEU A 296 6.39 2.85 2.48
C LEU A 296 6.43 3.95 1.42
N PRO A 297 7.27 3.82 0.37
CA PRO A 297 7.25 4.73 -0.76
C PRO A 297 5.84 4.89 -1.34
N ASN A 298 5.47 6.12 -1.72
CA ASN A 298 4.11 6.48 -2.11
C ASN A 298 3.53 5.57 -3.20
N ALA A 299 4.32 5.21 -4.19
CA ALA A 299 3.86 4.42 -5.35
C ALA A 299 4.04 2.90 -5.18
N LEU A 300 4.50 2.43 -4.01
CA LEU A 300 4.71 1.01 -3.74
C LEU A 300 3.39 0.37 -3.29
#